data_5f9a6d61a37d4a7ca8485be6ec517e42
#
_entry.id   5f9a6d61a37d4a7ca8485be6ec517e42
#
_cell.length_a   1.000
_cell.length_b   1.000
_cell.length_c   1.000
_cell.angle_alpha   90.00
_cell.angle_beta   90.00
_cell.angle_gamma   90.00
#
_symmetry.space_group_name_H-M   'P 1'
#
loop_
_entity.id
_entity.type
_entity.pdbx_description
1 polymer ?
#
loop_
_entity_poly.entity_id
_entity_poly.type
_entity_poly.pdbx_seq_one_letter_code
_entity_poly.pdbx_strand_id
1 'polypeptide(L)'
;EPVTGLDPNQIIEIRSLIKSLGKEKLVFMSSHILQEIQATVDRIIIINKGEIVANGTSDELMTSFMGNVLLTMEVKGAKADAVKHIQASLPNVKFISSKKDKSTYTIQYEYEKGKDSREDIFKYAVKNKWSILRMTPKTTDLEDIFRNLTKEGGADA
;
A
#
# COMPACT_ATOMS: atom_id res chain seq x y z
N GLU A 1 -6.04 -3.06 -24.14
CA GLU A 1 -6.17 -2.01 -23.10
C GLU A 1 -7.28 -1.05 -23.50
N PRO A 2 -8.49 -1.23 -22.96
CA PRO A 2 -9.68 -0.50 -23.45
C PRO A 2 -9.68 0.99 -23.10
N VAL A 3 -8.82 1.43 -22.19
CA VAL A 3 -8.79 2.83 -21.70
C VAL A 3 -7.62 3.66 -22.25
N THR A 4 -6.74 3.06 -23.05
CA THR A 4 -5.57 3.76 -23.60
C THR A 4 -6.01 4.88 -24.57
N GLY A 5 -5.52 6.09 -24.33
CA GLY A 5 -5.80 7.26 -25.18
C GLY A 5 -7.17 7.91 -24.99
N LEU A 6 -7.92 7.48 -23.99
CA LEU A 6 -9.23 8.06 -23.65
C LEU A 6 -9.10 9.20 -22.63
N ASP A 7 -10.01 10.15 -22.69
CA ASP A 7 -10.14 11.15 -21.62
C ASP A 7 -10.84 10.58 -20.37
N PRO A 8 -10.78 11.26 -19.21
CA PRO A 8 -11.37 10.75 -17.98
C PRO A 8 -12.87 10.42 -18.04
N ASN A 9 -13.66 11.16 -18.82
CA ASN A 9 -15.10 10.91 -18.95
C ASN A 9 -15.34 9.66 -19.80
N GLN A 10 -14.62 9.50 -20.89
CA GLN A 10 -14.67 8.32 -21.75
C GLN A 10 -14.24 7.05 -20.96
N ILE A 11 -13.24 7.15 -20.07
CA ILE A 11 -12.84 6.05 -19.19
C ILE A 11 -14.00 5.59 -18.30
N ILE A 12 -14.77 6.53 -17.73
CA ILE A 12 -15.95 6.22 -16.91
C ILE A 12 -17.01 5.49 -17.73
N GLU A 13 -17.28 5.94 -18.95
CA GLU A 13 -18.27 5.32 -19.85
C GLU A 13 -17.86 3.90 -20.25
N ILE A 14 -16.62 3.70 -20.67
CA ILE A 14 -16.08 2.37 -21.03
C ILE A 14 -16.12 1.42 -19.84
N ARG A 15 -15.76 1.89 -18.64
CA ARG A 15 -15.83 1.09 -17.40
C ARG A 15 -17.26 0.65 -17.10
N SER A 16 -18.24 1.56 -17.27
CA SER A 16 -19.65 1.26 -17.09
C SER A 16 -20.14 0.23 -18.10
N LEU A 17 -19.70 0.35 -19.36
CA LEU A 17 -20.00 -0.61 -20.42
C LEU A 17 -19.44 -2.01 -20.10
N ILE A 18 -18.17 -2.10 -19.71
CA ILE A 18 -17.52 -3.38 -19.33
C ILE A 18 -18.29 -4.04 -18.18
N LYS A 19 -18.63 -3.28 -17.14
CA LYS A 19 -19.42 -3.80 -16.00
C LYS A 19 -20.83 -4.27 -16.42
N SER A 20 -21.46 -3.57 -17.34
CA SER A 20 -22.75 -4.00 -17.88
C SER A 20 -22.63 -5.31 -18.66
N LEU A 21 -21.63 -5.42 -19.53
CA LEU A 21 -21.36 -6.65 -20.27
C LEU A 21 -21.04 -7.84 -19.35
N GLY A 22 -20.29 -7.57 -18.27
CA GLY A 22 -19.92 -8.58 -17.28
C GLY A 22 -21.08 -9.19 -16.52
N LYS A 23 -22.27 -8.56 -16.51
CA LYS A 23 -23.49 -9.13 -15.93
C LYS A 23 -24.07 -10.28 -16.77
N GLU A 24 -23.83 -10.29 -18.06
CA GLU A 24 -24.39 -11.24 -19.00
C GLU A 24 -23.37 -12.20 -19.59
N LYS A 25 -22.11 -11.79 -19.63
CA LYS A 25 -21.00 -12.47 -20.32
C LYS A 25 -19.75 -12.47 -19.49
N LEU A 26 -18.90 -13.48 -19.68
CA LEU A 26 -17.54 -13.46 -19.16
C LEU A 26 -16.70 -12.48 -20.00
N VAL A 27 -16.13 -11.48 -19.36
CA VAL A 27 -15.28 -10.47 -19.99
C VAL A 27 -13.86 -10.60 -19.46
N PHE A 28 -12.91 -10.85 -20.36
CA PHE A 28 -11.50 -10.78 -20.04
C PHE A 28 -10.92 -9.45 -20.54
N MET A 29 -10.17 -8.78 -19.68
CA MET A 29 -9.41 -7.59 -20.07
C MET A 29 -7.98 -7.66 -19.54
N SER A 30 -7.05 -7.08 -20.27
CA SER A 30 -5.68 -6.85 -19.80
C SER A 30 -5.40 -5.35 -19.73
N SER A 31 -4.66 -4.92 -18.73
CA SER A 31 -4.15 -3.56 -18.61
C SER A 31 -2.87 -3.56 -17.76
N HIS A 32 -2.01 -2.60 -18.03
CA HIS A 32 -0.86 -2.30 -17.19
C HIS A 32 -1.18 -1.26 -16.10
N ILE A 33 -2.38 -0.67 -16.13
CA ILE A 33 -2.86 0.32 -15.15
C ILE A 33 -3.68 -0.40 -14.09
N LEU A 34 -3.03 -0.75 -12.98
CA LEU A 34 -3.63 -1.57 -11.92
C LEU A 34 -4.84 -0.90 -11.25
N GLN A 35 -4.84 0.42 -11.13
CA GLN A 35 -5.99 1.18 -10.60
C GLN A 35 -7.24 1.02 -11.48
N GLU A 36 -7.07 0.95 -12.81
CA GLU A 36 -8.19 0.71 -13.72
C GLU A 36 -8.73 -0.72 -13.58
N ILE A 37 -7.84 -1.69 -13.41
CA ILE A 37 -8.22 -3.07 -13.14
C ILE A 37 -9.07 -3.13 -11.86
N GLN A 38 -8.56 -2.59 -10.73
CA GLN A 38 -9.29 -2.59 -9.46
C GLN A 38 -10.68 -1.96 -9.55
N ALA A 39 -10.81 -0.89 -10.33
CA ALA A 39 -12.08 -0.17 -10.47
C ALA A 39 -13.09 -0.85 -11.40
N THR A 40 -12.67 -1.83 -12.22
CA THR A 40 -13.47 -2.34 -13.33
C THR A 40 -13.83 -3.82 -13.16
N VAL A 41 -12.92 -4.66 -12.66
CA VAL A 41 -13.07 -6.11 -12.67
C VAL A 41 -13.47 -6.68 -11.31
N ASP A 42 -14.15 -7.84 -11.33
CA ASP A 42 -14.52 -8.56 -10.12
C ASP A 42 -13.39 -9.49 -9.65
N ARG A 43 -12.54 -9.96 -10.58
CA ARG A 43 -11.47 -10.91 -10.30
C ARG A 43 -10.21 -10.58 -11.08
N ILE A 44 -9.07 -10.74 -10.44
CA ILE A 44 -7.75 -10.41 -10.96
C ILE A 44 -6.92 -11.68 -11.03
N ILE A 45 -6.26 -11.89 -12.16
CA ILE A 45 -5.27 -12.95 -12.37
C ILE A 45 -3.94 -12.26 -12.68
N ILE A 46 -2.91 -12.53 -11.89
CA ILE A 46 -1.56 -12.03 -12.13
C ILE A 46 -0.74 -13.18 -12.73
N ILE A 47 -0.14 -12.91 -13.88
CA ILE A 47 0.70 -13.86 -14.60
C ILE A 47 2.14 -13.35 -14.61
N ASN A 48 3.09 -14.19 -14.25
CA ASN A 48 4.52 -13.91 -14.33
C ASN A 48 5.24 -15.12 -14.94
N LYS A 49 6.10 -14.90 -15.93
CA LYS A 49 6.86 -15.95 -16.63
C LYS A 49 6.01 -17.12 -17.15
N GLY A 50 4.76 -16.86 -17.55
CA GLY A 50 3.82 -17.85 -18.05
C GLY A 50 3.05 -18.62 -16.99
N GLU A 51 3.27 -18.34 -15.71
CA GLU A 51 2.59 -18.97 -14.59
C GLU A 51 1.62 -18.01 -13.90
N ILE A 52 0.49 -18.53 -13.39
CA ILE A 52 -0.43 -17.76 -12.57
C ILE A 52 0.17 -17.68 -11.16
N VAL A 53 0.61 -16.47 -10.78
CA VAL A 53 1.23 -16.21 -9.46
C VAL A 53 0.24 -15.67 -8.43
N ALA A 54 -0.91 -15.15 -8.86
CA ALA A 54 -2.02 -14.77 -7.98
C ALA A 54 -3.34 -14.81 -8.73
N ASN A 55 -4.42 -15.13 -8.02
CA ASN A 55 -5.78 -15.21 -8.55
C ASN A 55 -6.80 -14.96 -7.43
N GLY A 56 -7.60 -13.91 -7.53
CA GLY A 56 -8.59 -13.55 -6.52
C GLY A 56 -9.29 -12.23 -6.83
N THR A 57 -10.24 -11.85 -5.98
CA THR A 57 -10.78 -10.48 -5.95
C THR A 57 -9.70 -9.51 -5.47
N SER A 58 -9.89 -8.21 -5.70
CA SER A 58 -8.98 -7.19 -5.17
C SER A 58 -8.78 -7.32 -3.66
N ASP A 59 -9.88 -7.52 -2.92
CA ASP A 59 -9.85 -7.66 -1.45
C ASP A 59 -9.16 -8.95 -0.99
N GLU A 60 -9.38 -10.07 -1.68
CA GLU A 60 -8.69 -11.34 -1.40
C GLU A 60 -7.18 -11.19 -1.61
N LEU A 61 -6.76 -10.59 -2.72
CA LEU A 61 -5.34 -10.35 -3.00
C LEU A 61 -4.73 -9.38 -1.99
N MET A 62 -5.41 -8.26 -1.72
CA MET A 62 -4.99 -7.31 -0.71
C MET A 62 -4.85 -7.96 0.67
N THR A 63 -5.73 -8.90 1.01
CA THR A 63 -5.68 -9.64 2.29
C THR A 63 -4.58 -10.67 2.32
N SER A 64 -4.41 -11.45 1.26
CA SER A 64 -3.42 -12.53 1.17
C SER A 64 -1.97 -12.04 1.14
N PHE A 65 -1.76 -10.87 0.53
CA PHE A 65 -0.44 -10.22 0.44
C PHE A 65 -0.30 -9.04 1.40
N MET A 66 -1.17 -8.97 2.41
CA MET A 66 -1.10 -7.93 3.43
C MET A 66 0.21 -8.03 4.21
N GLY A 67 1.12 -7.13 3.86
CA GLY A 67 2.23 -6.77 4.73
C GLY A 67 1.78 -5.89 5.90
N ASN A 68 2.72 -5.55 6.73
CA ASN A 68 2.53 -4.56 7.79
C ASN A 68 2.22 -3.17 7.21
N VAL A 69 1.58 -2.34 8.02
CA VAL A 69 1.32 -0.95 7.66
C VAL A 69 2.59 -0.13 7.84
N LEU A 70 3.05 0.53 6.78
CA LEU A 70 4.15 1.48 6.86
C LEU A 70 3.59 2.86 7.21
N LEU A 71 3.92 3.36 8.40
CA LEU A 71 3.53 4.68 8.86
C LEU A 71 4.66 5.68 8.64
N THR A 72 4.42 6.69 7.82
CA THR A 72 5.33 7.82 7.66
C THR A 72 4.88 8.98 8.53
N MET A 73 5.77 9.46 9.38
CA MET A 73 5.55 10.60 10.26
C MET A 73 6.55 11.72 10.01
N GLU A 74 6.06 12.95 10.05
CA GLU A 74 6.90 14.14 10.14
C GLU A 74 6.70 14.79 11.51
N VAL A 75 7.79 14.95 12.25
CA VAL A 75 7.74 15.47 13.63
C VAL A 75 8.83 16.47 13.91
N LYS A 76 8.55 17.42 14.81
CA LYS A 76 9.55 18.33 15.42
C LYS A 76 9.78 17.98 16.89
N GLY A 77 10.96 18.33 17.41
CA GLY A 77 11.32 18.10 18.80
C GLY A 77 11.73 16.67 19.15
N ALA A 78 11.76 15.76 18.16
CA ALA A 78 12.18 14.39 18.38
C ALA A 78 13.68 14.29 18.67
N LYS A 79 14.04 13.36 19.58
CA LYS A 79 15.43 12.94 19.83
C LYS A 79 15.69 11.62 19.13
N ALA A 80 16.88 11.46 18.55
CA ALA A 80 17.24 10.27 17.76
C ALA A 80 17.01 8.94 18.52
N ASP A 81 17.36 8.90 19.80
CA ASP A 81 17.21 7.70 20.64
C ASP A 81 15.74 7.34 20.83
N ALA A 82 14.87 8.33 21.14
CA ALA A 82 13.45 8.09 21.32
C ALA A 82 12.79 7.65 20.00
N VAL A 83 13.28 8.13 18.84
CA VAL A 83 12.80 7.71 17.51
C VAL A 83 13.12 6.23 17.25
N LYS A 84 14.36 5.82 17.53
CA LYS A 84 14.83 4.45 17.24
C LYS A 84 14.32 3.41 18.24
N HIS A 85 14.16 3.79 19.51
CA HIS A 85 13.81 2.86 20.59
C HIS A 85 12.30 2.82 20.91
N ILE A 86 11.45 3.23 19.98
CA ILE A 86 9.99 3.18 20.15
C ILE A 86 9.51 1.77 20.55
N GLN A 87 10.14 0.74 20.00
CA GLN A 87 9.78 -0.66 20.20
C GLN A 87 9.89 -1.10 21.67
N ALA A 88 10.73 -0.44 22.47
CA ALA A 88 10.81 -0.68 23.91
C ALA A 88 9.53 -0.27 24.66
N SER A 89 8.79 0.72 24.14
CA SER A 89 7.52 1.18 24.69
C SER A 89 6.31 0.61 23.97
N LEU A 90 6.44 0.33 22.70
CA LEU A 90 5.41 -0.18 21.80
C LEU A 90 5.95 -1.41 21.05
N PRO A 91 5.85 -2.62 21.62
CA PRO A 91 6.47 -3.84 21.04
C PRO A 91 5.96 -4.18 19.64
N ASN A 92 4.73 -3.78 19.29
CA ASN A 92 4.10 -4.02 18.00
C ASN A 92 4.52 -3.01 16.91
N VAL A 93 5.34 -2.00 17.27
CA VAL A 93 5.79 -0.95 16.36
C VAL A 93 7.28 -1.10 16.11
N LYS A 94 7.64 -1.37 14.86
CA LYS A 94 9.03 -1.53 14.44
C LYS A 94 9.54 -0.24 13.82
N PHE A 95 10.72 0.20 14.23
CA PHE A 95 11.42 1.29 13.55
C PHE A 95 12.04 0.79 12.24
N ILE A 96 11.78 1.51 11.15
CA ILE A 96 12.31 1.19 9.81
C ILE A 96 13.43 2.17 9.44
N SER A 97 13.10 3.47 9.43
CA SER A 97 14.07 4.48 9.03
C SER A 97 13.74 5.84 9.63
N SER A 98 14.74 6.72 9.66
CA SER A 98 14.50 8.13 9.94
C SER A 98 15.49 9.01 9.18
N LYS A 99 14.98 10.15 8.71
CA LYS A 99 15.79 11.21 8.09
C LYS A 99 15.54 12.51 8.85
N LYS A 100 16.60 13.18 9.23
CA LYS A 100 16.53 14.51 9.85
C LYS A 100 16.81 15.58 8.79
N ASP A 101 15.92 16.54 8.71
CA ASP A 101 16.13 17.76 7.93
C ASP A 101 15.89 18.98 8.85
N LYS A 102 16.95 19.72 9.13
CA LYS A 102 16.95 20.86 10.09
C LYS A 102 16.36 20.44 11.45
N SER A 103 15.15 20.93 11.79
CA SER A 103 14.45 20.64 13.04
C SER A 103 13.38 19.55 12.91
N THR A 104 13.18 19.00 11.72
CA THR A 104 12.12 18.03 11.42
C THR A 104 12.72 16.66 11.18
N TYR A 105 12.10 15.63 11.78
CA TYR A 105 12.36 14.24 11.45
C TYR A 105 11.24 13.70 10.58
N THR A 106 11.60 13.05 9.46
CA THR A 106 10.73 12.14 8.74
C THR A 106 11.06 10.72 9.22
N ILE A 107 10.10 10.04 9.82
CA ILE A 107 10.27 8.75 10.47
C ILE A 107 9.37 7.74 9.79
N GLN A 108 9.86 6.53 9.59
CA GLN A 108 9.07 5.41 9.13
C GLN A 108 9.01 4.34 10.21
N TYR A 109 7.80 4.00 10.59
CA TYR A 109 7.47 2.89 11.48
C TYR A 109 6.64 1.85 10.74
N GLU A 110 6.71 0.62 11.18
CA GLU A 110 5.93 -0.49 10.67
C GLU A 110 5.14 -1.12 11.81
N TYR A 111 3.87 -1.44 11.59
CA TYR A 111 3.05 -2.21 12.52
C TYR A 111 2.12 -3.16 11.78
N GLU A 112 1.68 -4.23 12.47
CA GLU A 112 0.83 -5.27 11.91
C GLU A 112 -0.53 -4.72 11.49
N LYS A 113 -0.99 -5.04 10.29
CA LYS A 113 -2.33 -4.70 9.85
C LYS A 113 -3.38 -5.42 10.71
N GLY A 114 -4.43 -4.67 11.08
CA GLY A 114 -5.43 -5.17 12.03
C GLY A 114 -5.19 -4.75 13.48
N LYS A 115 -3.97 -4.30 13.81
CA LYS A 115 -3.64 -3.68 15.10
C LYS A 115 -3.23 -2.24 14.86
N ASP A 116 -4.22 -1.35 14.67
CA ASP A 116 -3.94 0.06 14.40
C ASP A 116 -3.21 0.70 15.59
N SER A 117 -1.90 0.86 15.42
CA SER A 117 -1.02 1.42 16.45
C SER A 117 -0.87 2.94 16.37
N ARG A 118 -1.65 3.62 15.52
CA ARG A 118 -1.52 5.08 15.34
C ARG A 118 -1.80 5.86 16.62
N GLU A 119 -2.82 5.45 17.36
CA GLU A 119 -3.16 6.10 18.63
C GLU A 119 -2.04 5.95 19.68
N ASP A 120 -1.46 4.76 19.79
CA ASP A 120 -0.36 4.50 20.72
C ASP A 120 0.91 5.25 20.32
N ILE A 121 1.21 5.31 19.02
CA ILE A 121 2.32 6.10 18.48
C ILE A 121 2.09 7.60 18.74
N PHE A 122 0.85 8.08 18.59
CA PHE A 122 0.50 9.45 18.92
C PHE A 122 0.73 9.74 20.41
N LYS A 123 0.24 8.90 21.32
CA LYS A 123 0.46 9.03 22.76
C LYS A 123 1.95 9.00 23.12
N TYR A 124 2.72 8.13 22.46
CA TYR A 124 4.17 8.09 22.61
C TYR A 124 4.83 9.39 22.17
N ALA A 125 4.44 9.96 21.04
CA ALA A 125 4.95 11.23 20.55
C ALA A 125 4.64 12.38 21.53
N VAL A 126 3.41 12.44 22.04
CA VAL A 126 3.00 13.45 23.05
C VAL A 126 3.84 13.31 24.32
N LYS A 127 4.02 12.09 24.86
CA LYS A 127 4.83 11.82 26.04
C LYS A 127 6.28 12.29 25.86
N ASN A 128 6.82 12.16 24.64
CA ASN A 128 8.17 12.59 24.29
C ASN A 128 8.24 14.06 23.84
N LYS A 129 7.14 14.81 23.97
CA LYS A 129 7.04 16.24 23.59
C LYS A 129 7.34 16.50 22.12
N TRP A 130 6.94 15.59 21.24
CA TRP A 130 7.03 15.78 19.80
C TRP A 130 5.82 16.57 19.28
N SER A 131 6.07 17.46 18.33
CA SER A 131 5.01 18.08 17.54
C SER A 131 4.85 17.31 16.25
N ILE A 132 3.71 16.63 16.08
CA ILE A 132 3.40 15.87 14.86
C ILE A 132 2.92 16.86 13.80
N LEU A 133 3.60 16.90 12.66
CA LEU A 133 3.24 17.71 11.49
C LEU A 133 2.44 16.90 10.47
N ARG A 134 2.76 15.61 10.37
CA ARG A 134 2.12 14.67 9.45
C ARG A 134 2.17 13.25 10.00
N MET A 135 1.11 12.49 9.76
CA MET A 135 1.03 11.05 10.09
C MET A 135 0.22 10.36 8.99
N THR A 136 0.89 9.64 8.12
CA THR A 136 0.27 9.01 6.94
C THR A 136 0.56 7.52 6.93
N PRO A 137 -0.43 6.67 7.17
CA PRO A 137 -0.28 5.24 6.98
C PRO A 137 -0.29 4.92 5.47
N LYS A 138 0.61 4.05 5.03
CA LYS A 138 0.58 3.41 3.71
C LYS A 138 0.33 1.93 3.93
N THR A 139 -0.78 1.46 3.43
CA THR A 139 -1.06 0.02 3.31
C THR A 139 -0.50 -0.47 1.97
N THR A 140 -0.20 -1.75 1.91
CA THR A 140 0.13 -2.42 0.65
C THR A 140 -0.99 -2.20 -0.36
N ASP A 141 -0.65 -1.72 -1.53
CA ASP A 141 -1.57 -1.58 -2.65
C ASP A 141 -1.33 -2.69 -3.69
N LEU A 142 -2.19 -2.76 -4.71
CA LEU A 142 -2.09 -3.78 -5.74
C LEU A 142 -0.79 -3.64 -6.55
N GLU A 143 -0.27 -2.42 -6.71
CA GLU A 143 1.02 -2.15 -7.33
C GLU A 143 2.18 -2.76 -6.54
N ASP A 144 2.15 -2.65 -5.22
CA ASP A 144 3.15 -3.25 -4.34
C ASP A 144 3.10 -4.78 -4.42
N ILE A 145 1.89 -5.38 -4.43
CA ILE A 145 1.67 -6.81 -4.60
C ILE A 145 2.22 -7.28 -5.95
N PHE A 146 1.82 -6.62 -7.03
CA PHE A 146 2.29 -6.94 -8.37
C PHE A 146 3.81 -6.87 -8.48
N ARG A 147 4.41 -5.80 -7.94
CA ARG A 147 5.86 -5.60 -7.93
C ARG A 147 6.58 -6.70 -7.16
N ASN A 148 6.05 -7.14 -6.03
CA ASN A 148 6.65 -8.21 -5.23
C ASN A 148 6.58 -9.53 -5.97
N LEU A 149 5.42 -9.90 -6.51
CA LEU A 149 5.21 -11.15 -7.26
C LEU A 149 6.01 -11.21 -8.58
N THR A 150 6.36 -10.06 -9.15
CA THR A 150 7.14 -10.01 -10.39
C THR A 150 8.64 -9.80 -10.17
N LYS A 151 9.07 -9.31 -8.99
CA LYS A 151 10.49 -9.11 -8.65
C LYS A 151 11.19 -10.36 -8.10
N GLU A 152 10.49 -11.26 -7.43
CA GLU A 152 11.08 -12.50 -6.89
C GLU A 152 11.57 -13.49 -7.95
N GLY A 153 11.47 -13.15 -9.22
CA GLY A 153 12.10 -13.88 -10.33
C GLY A 153 13.46 -13.35 -10.79
N GLY A 154 14.06 -12.40 -10.07
CA GLY A 154 15.28 -11.69 -10.49
C GLY A 154 16.46 -11.74 -9.51
N ALA A 155 16.44 -12.61 -8.52
CA ALA A 155 17.57 -12.81 -7.61
C ALA A 155 18.14 -14.23 -7.75
N ASP A 156 18.65 -14.57 -8.93
CA ASP A 156 19.65 -15.61 -9.16
C ASP A 156 20.22 -15.41 -10.59
N ALA A 157 21.20 -14.56 -10.70
CA ALA A 157 22.21 -14.56 -11.77
C ALA A 157 23.44 -13.76 -11.31
#